data_8d196dd3515b0f95291b3e13a84862ff
#
_entry.id   8d196dd3515b0f95291b3e13a84862ff
#
_cell.length_a   1.000
_cell.length_b   1.000
_cell.length_c   1.000
_cell.angle_alpha   90.00
_cell.angle_beta   90.00
_cell.angle_gamma   90.00
#
_symmetry.space_group_name_H-M   'P 1'
#
loop_
_entity.id
_entity.type
_entity.pdbx_description
1 polymer ?
#
loop_
_entity_poly.entity_id
_entity_poly.type
_entity_poly.pdbx_seq_one_letter_code
_entity_poly.pdbx_strand_id
1 'polypeptide(L)'
;MPKEINKDELDLHYTDGDPDLGIAPEGVECKNLDEISKRIAKVKDTVKIINLDNQHALTEIPSVLGKCTALEDLNISHTDIKEIPDFIFNLPSLRSLSCRCSEIPAFPLGLLNAGKLESLYIRMNKDWVLPEQITSLKSLKVLALDLYSDASLPDNLGGLSGLEDLAIMVKYDERTVPSLPESFKNHSSLKKIHINDLFYKNRKTFDLEQAAKILSTCPALESLKMSGVDVGKGHHNILLLTGLKELELRHLITEGKIFDSITGLNKLQRLCILGSEFKIKEIPDIFANMKALNEFTFAGNMVMDVPPSIYTLRNLKTFEFGCTAISQLDKNIANLQNLENIHIHDNLLERLPENIFSLPKLKLLNIEENIFTPGYINAVKTKIESLAQKGRKIEFFYDRQGHRQAVKKLRALRDIDRMDVTQYAKLCLGAVIENPYAVKYINIAKLKGSPHYANICMAAAEKTCSVLENIVPEALGKQNYFSICMEAAKCPDIGSYFKLIRDDLLSYNKYIQVCMQAALSNKSADFLSNFNTDAFQKRYGREIYEHICWAAVLHNPRAIGKMISPTKEIHNIATKQ
;
A
#
# COMPACT_ATOMS: atom_id res chain seq x y z
N MET A 1 -14.00 21.43 -17.99
CA MET A 1 -14.90 22.59 -17.91
C MET A 1 -14.74 23.17 -16.52
N PRO A 2 -14.56 24.47 -16.34
CA PRO A 2 -14.49 25.05 -15.00
C PRO A 2 -15.84 24.78 -14.30
N LYS A 3 -15.78 24.19 -13.09
CA LYS A 3 -16.95 24.09 -12.21
C LYS A 3 -17.52 25.48 -11.99
N GLU A 4 -18.85 25.63 -12.06
CA GLU A 4 -19.52 26.86 -11.65
C GLU A 4 -19.04 27.21 -10.24
N ILE A 5 -18.43 28.39 -10.12
CA ILE A 5 -17.94 28.93 -8.85
C ILE A 5 -19.17 29.13 -7.97
N ASN A 6 -19.31 28.33 -6.93
CA ASN A 6 -20.27 28.58 -5.86
C ASN A 6 -19.95 29.99 -5.31
N LYS A 7 -20.92 30.88 -5.26
CA LYS A 7 -20.70 32.29 -4.84
C LYS A 7 -20.14 32.40 -3.41
N ASP A 8 -20.28 31.34 -2.62
CA ASP A 8 -19.86 31.28 -1.24
C ASP A 8 -18.47 30.63 -1.07
N GLU A 9 -17.84 30.16 -2.17
CA GLU A 9 -16.58 29.41 -2.12
C GLU A 9 -15.56 29.93 -3.15
N LEU A 10 -14.31 30.10 -2.73
CA LEU A 10 -13.15 30.35 -3.57
C LEU A 10 -12.15 29.21 -3.35
N ASP A 11 -12.10 28.28 -4.30
CA ASP A 11 -11.15 27.17 -4.28
C ASP A 11 -10.00 27.45 -5.24
N LEU A 12 -8.82 27.67 -4.67
CA LEU A 12 -7.55 27.87 -5.37
C LEU A 12 -6.50 26.83 -4.93
N HIS A 13 -6.92 25.67 -4.45
CA HIS A 13 -5.96 24.63 -4.12
C HIS A 13 -5.19 24.19 -5.37
N TYR A 14 -3.97 23.75 -5.18
CA TYR A 14 -3.09 23.21 -6.21
C TYR A 14 -2.41 21.94 -5.74
N THR A 15 -2.17 21.01 -6.64
CA THR A 15 -1.36 19.82 -6.41
C THR A 15 -0.33 19.72 -7.53
N ASP A 16 0.93 19.51 -7.17
CA ASP A 16 2.04 19.40 -8.15
C ASP A 16 1.92 18.16 -9.05
N GLY A 17 1.03 17.24 -8.71
CA GLY A 17 0.98 15.93 -9.33
C GLY A 17 2.15 15.03 -8.88
N ASP A 18 2.31 13.91 -9.52
CA ASP A 18 3.45 13.01 -9.34
C ASP A 18 3.86 12.43 -10.71
N PRO A 19 4.91 12.98 -11.34
CA PRO A 19 5.38 12.52 -12.64
C PRO A 19 5.81 11.06 -12.65
N ASP A 20 6.34 10.55 -11.54
CA ASP A 20 6.81 9.17 -11.42
C ASP A 20 5.64 8.17 -11.37
N LEU A 21 4.48 8.63 -10.89
CA LEU A 21 3.23 7.87 -10.86
C LEU A 21 2.31 8.21 -12.04
N GLY A 22 2.68 9.14 -12.92
CA GLY A 22 1.86 9.60 -14.03
C GLY A 22 0.64 10.44 -13.59
N ILE A 23 0.69 11.05 -12.39
CA ILE A 23 -0.36 11.92 -11.86
C ILE A 23 -0.10 13.34 -12.36
N ALA A 24 -1.05 13.89 -13.11
CA ALA A 24 -0.97 15.26 -13.58
C ALA A 24 -1.24 16.27 -12.45
N PRO A 25 -0.66 17.50 -12.52
CA PRO A 25 -1.05 18.58 -11.62
C PRO A 25 -2.54 18.89 -11.71
N GLU A 26 -3.17 19.14 -10.57
CA GLU A 26 -4.58 19.50 -10.48
C GLU A 26 -4.77 20.83 -9.73
N GLY A 27 -5.84 21.54 -10.06
CA GLY A 27 -6.21 22.78 -9.37
C GLY A 27 -5.75 24.05 -10.10
N VAL A 28 -5.65 25.15 -9.35
CA VAL A 28 -5.32 26.49 -9.86
C VAL A 28 -4.01 26.99 -9.26
N GLU A 29 -2.91 26.84 -9.96
CA GLU A 29 -1.63 27.43 -9.55
C GLU A 29 -1.66 28.97 -9.76
N CYS A 30 -1.50 29.73 -8.68
CA CYS A 30 -1.35 31.18 -8.74
C CYS A 30 0.12 31.56 -8.84
N LYS A 31 0.46 32.46 -9.77
CA LYS A 31 1.87 32.80 -10.07
C LYS A 31 2.52 33.69 -9.00
N ASN A 32 1.72 34.45 -8.27
CA ASN A 32 2.21 35.36 -7.25
C ASN A 32 1.08 35.81 -6.29
N LEU A 33 1.48 36.42 -5.19
CA LEU A 33 0.60 36.94 -4.14
C LEU A 33 -0.44 37.95 -4.65
N ASP A 34 -0.07 38.78 -5.65
CA ASP A 34 -0.96 39.78 -6.22
C ASP A 34 -2.14 39.15 -6.98
N GLU A 35 -1.89 38.03 -7.67
CA GLU A 35 -2.95 37.24 -8.32
C GLU A 35 -3.93 36.66 -7.30
N ILE A 36 -3.40 36.06 -6.22
CA ILE A 36 -4.23 35.55 -5.12
C ILE A 36 -5.08 36.66 -4.52
N SER A 37 -4.45 37.80 -4.20
CA SER A 37 -5.12 38.97 -3.63
C SER A 37 -6.25 39.49 -4.51
N LYS A 38 -6.04 39.60 -5.82
CA LYS A 38 -7.05 40.03 -6.79
C LYS A 38 -8.23 39.05 -6.90
N ARG A 39 -7.98 37.75 -6.79
CA ARG A 39 -9.03 36.72 -6.80
C ARG A 39 -9.89 36.83 -5.55
N ILE A 40 -9.28 36.95 -4.37
CA ILE A 40 -9.99 37.13 -3.10
C ILE A 40 -10.80 38.43 -3.12
N ALA A 41 -10.23 39.54 -3.62
CA ALA A 41 -10.90 40.83 -3.67
C ALA A 41 -12.23 40.84 -4.45
N LYS A 42 -12.36 39.94 -5.45
CA LYS A 42 -13.59 39.81 -6.25
C LYS A 42 -14.76 39.23 -5.48
N VAL A 43 -14.49 38.44 -4.44
CA VAL A 43 -15.50 37.65 -3.68
C VAL A 43 -15.57 38.03 -2.20
N LYS A 44 -14.76 39.01 -1.75
CA LYS A 44 -14.56 39.37 -0.33
C LYS A 44 -15.82 39.65 0.48
N ASP A 45 -16.85 40.14 -0.18
CA ASP A 45 -18.07 40.60 0.50
C ASP A 45 -19.03 39.43 0.81
N THR A 46 -18.90 38.29 0.11
CA THR A 46 -19.86 37.18 0.20
C THR A 46 -19.21 35.84 0.50
N VAL A 47 -17.90 35.74 0.31
CA VAL A 47 -17.19 34.44 0.42
C VAL A 47 -17.22 33.90 1.85
N LYS A 48 -17.57 32.65 1.99
CA LYS A 48 -17.59 31.92 3.26
C LYS A 48 -16.45 30.92 3.39
N ILE A 49 -15.99 30.34 2.29
CA ILE A 49 -14.94 29.32 2.25
C ILE A 49 -13.85 29.81 1.30
N ILE A 50 -12.61 29.85 1.77
CA ILE A 50 -11.42 30.12 0.96
C ILE A 50 -10.43 28.98 1.16
N ASN A 51 -10.14 28.29 0.06
CA ASN A 51 -9.13 27.23 0.02
C ASN A 51 -7.93 27.67 -0.82
N LEU A 52 -6.78 27.85 -0.15
CA LEU A 52 -5.49 28.24 -0.73
C LEU A 52 -4.43 27.14 -0.48
N ASP A 53 -4.86 25.89 -0.31
CA ASP A 53 -3.96 24.78 -0.03
C ASP A 53 -2.91 24.62 -1.12
N ASN A 54 -1.66 24.41 -0.70
CA ASN A 54 -0.50 24.18 -1.56
C ASN A 54 -0.18 25.33 -2.56
N GLN A 55 -0.55 26.58 -2.21
CA GLN A 55 -0.16 27.76 -2.97
C GLN A 55 1.21 28.27 -2.50
N HIS A 56 2.29 27.81 -3.13
CA HIS A 56 3.66 28.23 -2.79
C HIS A 56 3.94 29.73 -3.07
N ALA A 57 3.15 30.34 -3.95
CA ALA A 57 3.19 31.80 -4.14
C ALA A 57 2.66 32.60 -2.94
N LEU A 58 2.00 31.94 -1.98
CA LEU A 58 1.47 32.56 -0.77
C LEU A 58 2.54 32.58 0.32
N THR A 59 3.39 33.60 0.32
CA THR A 59 4.48 33.81 1.30
C THR A 59 4.06 34.68 2.48
N GLU A 60 2.95 35.37 2.37
CA GLU A 60 2.32 36.19 3.41
C GLU A 60 0.79 36.22 3.26
N ILE A 61 0.08 36.54 4.32
CA ILE A 61 -1.37 36.63 4.31
C ILE A 61 -1.83 37.92 3.64
N PRO A 62 -2.59 37.87 2.51
CA PRO A 62 -3.10 39.10 1.85
C PRO A 62 -4.01 39.90 2.79
N SER A 63 -3.74 41.20 2.94
CA SER A 63 -4.53 42.08 3.80
C SER A 63 -6.02 42.15 3.41
N VAL A 64 -6.35 41.84 2.15
CA VAL A 64 -7.73 41.78 1.66
C VAL A 64 -8.56 40.73 2.40
N LEU A 65 -7.95 39.67 2.96
CA LEU A 65 -8.65 38.68 3.80
C LEU A 65 -9.29 39.31 5.03
N GLY A 66 -8.70 40.37 5.59
CA GLY A 66 -9.31 41.14 6.70
C GLY A 66 -10.64 41.81 6.36
N LYS A 67 -10.98 41.91 5.06
CA LYS A 67 -12.26 42.42 4.59
C LYS A 67 -13.31 41.34 4.33
N CYS A 68 -12.95 40.07 4.45
CA CYS A 68 -13.85 38.93 4.23
C CYS A 68 -14.67 38.65 5.50
N THR A 69 -15.59 39.56 5.85
CA THR A 69 -16.34 39.46 7.13
C THR A 69 -17.30 38.28 7.21
N ALA A 70 -17.69 37.71 6.07
CA ALA A 70 -18.54 36.51 6.00
C ALA A 70 -17.74 35.19 6.04
N LEU A 71 -16.38 35.26 6.02
CA LEU A 71 -15.51 34.08 5.94
C LEU A 71 -15.67 33.18 7.18
N GLU A 72 -16.09 31.95 6.93
CA GLU A 72 -16.32 30.92 7.95
C GLU A 72 -15.20 29.88 7.97
N ASP A 73 -14.61 29.54 6.80
CA ASP A 73 -13.57 28.53 6.66
C ASP A 73 -12.39 29.06 5.82
N LEU A 74 -11.18 28.96 6.37
CA LEU A 74 -9.94 29.38 5.73
C LEU A 74 -8.93 28.24 5.75
N ASN A 75 -8.54 27.74 4.58
CA ASN A 75 -7.43 26.80 4.41
C ASN A 75 -6.24 27.49 3.74
N ILE A 76 -5.14 27.62 4.48
CA ILE A 76 -3.84 28.15 4.03
C ILE A 76 -2.72 27.11 4.24
N SER A 77 -3.06 25.81 4.28
CA SER A 77 -2.10 24.73 4.51
C SER A 77 -1.11 24.60 3.36
N HIS A 78 0.06 24.05 3.66
CA HIS A 78 1.12 23.77 2.68
C HIS A 78 1.51 24.97 1.82
N THR A 79 1.52 26.16 2.44
CA THR A 79 1.97 27.44 1.84
C THR A 79 3.26 27.90 2.49
N ASP A 80 3.94 28.86 1.88
CA ASP A 80 5.21 29.40 2.36
C ASP A 80 5.05 30.59 3.32
N ILE A 81 3.87 30.69 3.96
CA ILE A 81 3.54 31.73 4.96
C ILE A 81 4.46 31.60 6.17
N LYS A 82 5.03 32.74 6.59
CA LYS A 82 5.92 32.83 7.76
C LYS A 82 5.23 33.40 9.00
N GLU A 83 4.09 34.01 8.85
CA GLU A 83 3.33 34.63 9.95
C GLU A 83 1.85 34.65 9.64
N ILE A 84 1.00 34.42 10.63
CA ILE A 84 -0.44 34.61 10.54
C ILE A 84 -0.80 35.88 11.33
N PRO A 85 -1.17 36.98 10.65
CA PRO A 85 -1.50 38.23 11.32
C PRO A 85 -2.75 38.11 12.19
N ASP A 86 -2.79 38.87 13.30
CA ASP A 86 -3.87 38.84 14.28
C ASP A 86 -5.25 39.15 13.70
N PHE A 87 -5.32 39.90 12.59
CA PHE A 87 -6.62 40.22 11.98
C PHE A 87 -7.37 38.97 11.48
N ILE A 88 -6.66 37.90 11.14
CA ILE A 88 -7.29 36.62 10.77
C ILE A 88 -8.08 36.04 11.97
N PHE A 89 -7.50 36.06 13.15
CA PHE A 89 -8.11 35.54 14.36
C PHE A 89 -9.28 36.41 14.86
N ASN A 90 -9.36 37.66 14.39
CA ASN A 90 -10.41 38.60 14.71
C ASN A 90 -11.53 38.66 13.65
N LEU A 91 -11.47 37.78 12.61
CA LEU A 91 -12.56 37.71 11.63
C LEU A 91 -13.87 37.26 12.30
N PRO A 92 -14.97 38.04 12.09
CA PRO A 92 -16.17 37.89 12.92
C PRO A 92 -16.92 36.58 12.72
N SER A 93 -16.74 35.94 11.58
CA SER A 93 -17.45 34.70 11.23
C SER A 93 -16.57 33.45 11.19
N LEU A 94 -15.24 33.58 11.38
CA LEU A 94 -14.30 32.47 11.24
C LEU A 94 -14.56 31.38 12.29
N ARG A 95 -14.82 30.16 11.79
CA ARG A 95 -15.10 28.95 12.57
C ARG A 95 -14.12 27.84 12.31
N SER A 96 -13.49 27.80 11.14
CA SER A 96 -12.55 26.77 10.73
C SER A 96 -11.27 27.39 10.17
N LEU A 97 -10.12 26.95 10.69
CA LEU A 97 -8.81 27.37 10.21
C LEU A 97 -7.93 26.14 10.02
N SER A 98 -7.44 25.99 8.79
CA SER A 98 -6.39 25.03 8.45
C SER A 98 -5.11 25.77 8.08
N CYS A 99 -4.06 25.60 8.89
CA CYS A 99 -2.78 26.31 8.75
C CYS A 99 -1.59 25.34 9.01
N ARG A 100 -1.52 24.30 8.21
CA ARG A 100 -0.41 23.33 8.26
C ARG A 100 0.81 23.85 7.50
N CYS A 101 1.28 25.05 7.87
CA CYS A 101 2.41 25.75 7.24
C CYS A 101 3.72 25.35 7.93
N SER A 102 4.77 25.01 7.15
CA SER A 102 6.07 24.59 7.68
C SER A 102 6.98 25.76 8.08
N GLU A 103 6.73 26.94 7.50
CA GLU A 103 7.62 28.10 7.61
C GLU A 103 7.32 29.01 8.82
N ILE A 104 6.20 28.79 9.52
CA ILE A 104 5.84 29.59 10.70
C ILE A 104 6.76 29.19 11.87
N PRO A 105 7.55 30.14 12.43
CA PRO A 105 8.62 29.80 13.39
C PRO A 105 8.11 29.51 14.82
N ALA A 106 6.94 30.01 15.19
CA ALA A 106 6.38 29.84 16.54
C ALA A 106 4.86 29.78 16.52
N PHE A 107 4.28 29.22 17.59
CA PHE A 107 2.82 29.18 17.76
C PHE A 107 2.22 30.59 17.68
N PRO A 108 1.23 30.86 16.81
CA PRO A 108 0.64 32.19 16.65
C PRO A 108 -0.26 32.50 17.85
N LEU A 109 0.27 33.21 18.84
CA LEU A 109 -0.45 33.49 20.10
C LEU A 109 -1.77 34.22 19.90
N GLY A 110 -1.90 35.05 18.85
CA GLY A 110 -3.17 35.69 18.46
C GLY A 110 -4.32 34.69 18.25
N LEU A 111 -4.01 33.44 17.88
CA LEU A 111 -4.98 32.36 17.71
C LEU A 111 -5.82 32.14 19.00
N LEU A 112 -5.24 32.37 20.17
CA LEU A 112 -5.93 32.19 21.45
C LEU A 112 -7.12 33.16 21.64
N ASN A 113 -7.19 34.21 20.81
CA ASN A 113 -8.29 35.17 20.79
C ASN A 113 -9.44 34.76 19.85
N ALA A 114 -9.25 33.71 19.04
CA ALA A 114 -10.26 33.24 18.09
C ALA A 114 -11.39 32.45 18.79
N GLY A 115 -12.13 33.11 19.70
CA GLY A 115 -13.12 32.49 20.58
C GLY A 115 -14.31 31.81 19.88
N LYS A 116 -14.54 32.07 18.59
CA LYS A 116 -15.59 31.43 17.78
C LYS A 116 -15.09 30.22 16.98
N LEU A 117 -13.79 29.94 17.03
CA LEU A 117 -13.19 28.86 16.27
C LEU A 117 -13.71 27.49 16.76
N GLU A 118 -14.27 26.73 15.82
CA GLU A 118 -14.83 25.40 16.06
C GLU A 118 -13.90 24.29 15.55
N SER A 119 -13.09 24.57 14.52
CA SER A 119 -12.15 23.61 13.94
C SER A 119 -10.78 24.22 13.73
N LEU A 120 -9.74 23.56 14.21
CA LEU A 120 -8.35 23.96 14.04
C LEU A 120 -7.50 22.78 13.54
N TYR A 121 -6.86 22.99 12.40
CA TYR A 121 -5.87 22.08 11.81
C TYR A 121 -4.54 22.80 11.75
N ILE A 122 -3.58 22.42 12.57
CA ILE A 122 -2.31 23.12 12.72
C ILE A 122 -1.13 22.16 12.72
N ARG A 123 -0.02 22.59 12.10
CA ARG A 123 1.26 21.88 12.16
C ARG A 123 2.12 22.46 13.27
N MET A 124 2.58 21.59 14.16
CA MET A 124 3.53 21.92 15.22
C MET A 124 4.95 21.71 14.68
N ASN A 125 5.65 22.80 14.39
CA ASN A 125 7.04 22.75 13.93
C ASN A 125 8.00 22.41 15.09
N LYS A 126 9.27 22.10 14.79
CA LYS A 126 10.24 21.47 15.69
C LYS A 126 10.38 22.14 17.08
N ASP A 127 10.31 23.47 17.14
CA ASP A 127 10.51 24.23 18.36
C ASP A 127 9.22 24.75 18.97
N TRP A 128 8.06 24.29 18.46
CA TRP A 128 6.78 24.75 18.95
C TRP A 128 6.34 24.01 20.20
N VAL A 129 5.86 24.76 21.17
CA VAL A 129 5.14 24.24 22.31
C VAL A 129 3.70 24.71 22.21
N LEU A 130 2.76 23.75 22.20
CA LEU A 130 1.34 24.07 22.28
C LEU A 130 1.06 24.70 23.67
N PRO A 131 0.64 25.96 23.73
CA PRO A 131 0.50 26.63 25.03
C PRO A 131 -0.68 26.07 25.82
N GLU A 132 -0.58 26.02 27.14
CA GLU A 132 -1.67 25.61 28.04
C GLU A 132 -2.94 26.45 27.83
N GLN A 133 -2.77 27.72 27.44
CA GLN A 133 -3.85 28.66 27.13
C GLN A 133 -4.70 28.22 25.91
N ILE A 134 -4.31 27.20 25.14
CA ILE A 134 -5.15 26.64 24.07
C ILE A 134 -6.56 26.29 24.58
N THR A 135 -6.66 25.96 25.86
CA THR A 135 -7.94 25.68 26.54
C THR A 135 -8.88 26.88 26.66
N SER A 136 -8.44 28.12 26.28
CA SER A 136 -9.31 29.29 26.14
C SER A 136 -10.28 29.18 24.96
N LEU A 137 -9.98 28.35 23.96
CA LEU A 137 -10.81 28.14 22.77
C LEU A 137 -12.04 27.28 23.10
N LYS A 138 -12.97 27.83 23.87
CA LYS A 138 -14.13 27.07 24.40
C LYS A 138 -15.10 26.56 23.32
N SER A 139 -15.11 27.19 22.13
CA SER A 139 -15.95 26.77 21.01
C SER A 139 -15.33 25.61 20.20
N LEU A 140 -14.08 25.24 20.47
CA LEU A 140 -13.35 24.27 19.67
C LEU A 140 -13.94 22.88 19.83
N LYS A 141 -14.36 22.29 18.70
CA LYS A 141 -14.93 20.96 18.57
C LYS A 141 -13.97 19.98 17.88
N VAL A 142 -13.15 20.49 16.95
CA VAL A 142 -12.19 19.67 16.19
C VAL A 142 -10.80 20.25 16.36
N LEU A 143 -9.87 19.43 16.81
CA LEU A 143 -8.44 19.79 16.89
C LEU A 143 -7.61 18.72 16.17
N ALA A 144 -6.92 19.13 15.11
CA ALA A 144 -5.97 18.28 14.39
C ALA A 144 -4.56 18.85 14.48
N LEU A 145 -3.65 18.07 15.05
CA LEU A 145 -2.27 18.43 15.29
C LEU A 145 -1.34 17.58 14.43
N ASP A 146 -0.61 18.19 13.51
CA ASP A 146 0.53 17.56 12.84
C ASP A 146 1.78 17.82 13.70
N LEU A 147 2.29 16.81 14.37
CA LEU A 147 3.43 16.93 15.29
C LEU A 147 4.74 16.58 14.57
N TYR A 148 5.71 17.48 14.73
CA TYR A 148 7.09 17.30 14.31
C TYR A 148 7.96 17.11 15.55
N SER A 149 8.68 15.99 15.68
CA SER A 149 9.61 15.63 16.76
C SER A 149 9.28 16.19 18.16
N ASP A 150 9.65 15.51 19.24
CA ASP A 150 9.63 15.94 20.66
C ASP A 150 8.46 16.84 21.16
N ALA A 151 7.41 17.05 20.33
CA ALA A 151 6.25 17.84 20.74
C ALA A 151 5.47 17.09 21.83
N SER A 152 5.34 17.70 23.00
CA SER A 152 4.44 17.24 24.06
C SER A 152 3.09 17.92 23.92
N LEU A 153 2.03 17.21 24.32
CA LEU A 153 0.71 17.82 24.50
C LEU A 153 0.66 18.48 25.87
N PRO A 154 0.02 19.66 26.01
CA PRO A 154 -0.17 20.28 27.32
C PRO A 154 -0.95 19.37 28.27
N ASP A 155 -0.53 19.28 29.51
CA ASP A 155 -1.19 18.42 30.52
C ASP A 155 -2.68 18.76 30.71
N ASN A 156 -3.06 20.01 30.47
CA ASN A 156 -4.43 20.50 30.63
C ASN A 156 -5.27 20.45 29.34
N LEU A 157 -4.79 19.82 28.25
CA LEU A 157 -5.46 19.82 26.93
C LEU A 157 -6.91 19.32 26.98
N GLY A 158 -7.22 18.38 27.86
CA GLY A 158 -8.59 17.94 28.15
C GLY A 158 -9.52 19.02 28.72
N GLY A 159 -8.98 20.20 29.06
CA GLY A 159 -9.76 21.39 29.41
C GLY A 159 -10.52 22.05 28.25
N LEU A 160 -10.30 21.58 27.02
CA LEU A 160 -11.13 21.89 25.83
C LEU A 160 -12.49 21.18 25.94
N SER A 161 -13.33 21.59 26.85
CA SER A 161 -14.56 20.89 27.25
C SER A 161 -15.57 20.65 26.11
N GLY A 162 -15.49 21.43 25.01
CA GLY A 162 -16.31 21.28 23.80
C GLY A 162 -15.71 20.31 22.76
N LEU A 163 -14.49 19.79 22.97
CA LEU A 163 -13.78 19.00 21.97
C LEU A 163 -14.50 17.67 21.70
N GLU A 164 -14.86 17.46 20.45
CA GLU A 164 -15.52 16.25 19.96
C GLU A 164 -14.58 15.33 19.17
N ASP A 165 -13.62 15.90 18.46
CA ASP A 165 -12.71 15.17 17.55
C ASP A 165 -11.27 15.63 17.77
N LEU A 166 -10.40 14.71 18.16
CA LEU A 166 -8.96 14.94 18.33
C LEU A 166 -8.17 14.07 17.36
N ALA A 167 -7.44 14.70 16.44
CA ALA A 167 -6.52 14.03 15.54
C ALA A 167 -5.08 14.42 15.86
N ILE A 168 -4.21 13.42 15.98
CA ILE A 168 -2.77 13.58 16.21
C ILE A 168 -2.04 12.82 15.10
N MET A 169 -1.29 13.54 14.28
CA MET A 169 -0.47 12.99 13.21
C MET A 169 1.00 13.20 13.52
N VAL A 170 1.77 12.13 13.64
CA VAL A 170 3.21 12.18 13.92
C VAL A 170 3.97 11.97 12.61
N LYS A 171 4.76 12.97 12.19
CA LYS A 171 5.34 13.02 10.84
C LYS A 171 6.85 12.79 10.73
N TYR A 172 7.62 12.67 11.83
CA TYR A 172 9.09 12.51 11.76
C TYR A 172 9.69 11.52 12.76
N ASP A 173 10.90 11.04 12.41
CA ASP A 173 11.54 9.79 12.84
C ASP A 173 12.27 9.84 14.20
N GLU A 174 12.27 10.94 14.93
CA GLU A 174 13.30 11.08 15.95
C GLU A 174 12.86 11.09 17.40
N ARG A 175 11.85 10.50 17.92
CA ARG A 175 11.78 10.21 19.34
C ARG A 175 10.42 9.77 19.90
N THR A 176 9.65 10.47 20.61
CA THR A 176 8.49 9.93 21.35
C THR A 176 7.18 10.41 20.78
N VAL A 177 6.28 9.45 20.51
CA VAL A 177 4.87 9.80 20.31
C VAL A 177 4.32 10.31 21.64
N PRO A 178 3.66 11.49 21.69
CA PRO A 178 3.16 12.04 22.92
C PRO A 178 2.08 11.14 23.53
N SER A 179 2.13 10.93 24.83
CA SER A 179 1.05 10.26 25.57
C SER A 179 -0.20 11.14 25.65
N LEU A 180 -1.36 10.53 25.75
CA LEU A 180 -2.61 11.26 25.98
C LEU A 180 -2.63 11.84 27.40
N PRO A 181 -2.84 13.16 27.57
CA PRO A 181 -2.87 13.77 28.92
C PRO A 181 -3.98 13.22 29.80
N GLU A 182 -3.68 13.09 31.10
CA GLU A 182 -4.62 12.62 32.10
C GLU A 182 -5.87 13.52 32.24
N SER A 183 -5.77 14.78 31.82
CA SER A 183 -6.90 15.72 31.79
C SER A 183 -8.06 15.28 30.88
N PHE A 184 -7.84 14.31 30.00
CA PHE A 184 -8.93 13.72 29.21
C PHE A 184 -9.80 12.73 30.00
N LYS A 185 -9.43 12.35 31.23
CA LYS A 185 -10.31 11.53 32.05
C LYS A 185 -11.68 12.18 32.24
N ASN A 186 -12.73 11.39 32.01
CA ASN A 186 -14.14 11.82 32.10
C ASN A 186 -14.51 12.95 31.13
N HIS A 187 -13.78 13.12 30.04
CA HIS A 187 -14.12 14.12 29.04
C HIS A 187 -15.46 13.79 28.36
N SER A 188 -16.46 14.65 28.60
CA SER A 188 -17.87 14.35 28.30
C SER A 188 -18.22 14.48 26.83
N SER A 189 -17.48 15.27 26.05
CA SER A 189 -17.80 15.61 24.65
C SER A 189 -16.97 14.85 23.62
N LEU A 190 -15.84 14.25 24.00
CA LEU A 190 -14.92 13.58 23.08
C LEU A 190 -15.57 12.33 22.47
N LYS A 191 -15.84 12.40 21.16
CA LYS A 191 -16.49 11.34 20.37
C LYS A 191 -15.50 10.54 19.53
N LYS A 192 -14.45 11.21 19.04
CA LYS A 192 -13.49 10.61 18.09
C LYS A 192 -12.07 10.94 18.50
N ILE A 193 -11.22 9.95 18.38
CA ILE A 193 -9.77 10.11 18.48
C ILE A 193 -9.08 9.40 17.34
N HIS A 194 -8.17 10.11 16.70
CA HIS A 194 -7.40 9.62 15.57
C HIS A 194 -5.91 9.84 15.83
N ILE A 195 -5.13 8.77 15.89
CA ILE A 195 -3.69 8.80 16.11
C ILE A 195 -3.01 8.12 14.94
N ASN A 196 -2.22 8.87 14.20
CA ASN A 196 -1.52 8.38 13.02
C ASN A 196 -0.02 8.58 13.18
N ASP A 197 0.71 7.49 13.40
CA ASP A 197 2.16 7.45 13.38
C ASP A 197 2.66 6.89 12.05
N LEU A 198 3.16 7.76 11.18
CA LEU A 198 3.65 7.39 9.85
C LEU A 198 5.04 6.73 9.89
N PHE A 199 5.82 6.88 10.97
CA PHE A 199 7.22 6.49 11.08
C PHE A 199 7.51 5.47 12.20
N TYR A 200 6.55 4.64 12.51
CA TYR A 200 6.50 3.70 13.64
C TYR A 200 7.63 2.65 13.71
N LYS A 201 8.39 2.43 12.63
CA LYS A 201 9.27 1.24 12.50
C LYS A 201 10.44 1.17 13.46
N ASN A 202 10.93 2.30 13.99
CA ASN A 202 12.20 2.35 14.74
C ASN A 202 12.13 3.09 16.08
N ARG A 203 10.94 3.32 16.65
CA ARG A 203 10.80 4.16 17.85
C ARG A 203 9.72 3.67 18.84
N LYS A 204 9.64 4.35 20.00
CA LYS A 204 8.52 4.15 20.92
C LYS A 204 7.22 4.59 20.25
N THR A 205 6.29 3.67 20.20
CA THR A 205 4.94 3.91 19.71
C THR A 205 4.08 4.57 20.78
N PHE A 206 2.89 5.03 20.36
CA PHE A 206 1.88 5.58 21.27
C PHE A 206 1.55 4.60 22.41
N ASP A 207 1.47 5.10 23.63
CA ASP A 207 1.09 4.29 24.80
C ASP A 207 -0.41 4.00 24.80
N LEU A 208 -0.76 2.91 24.12
CA LEU A 208 -2.14 2.46 24.02
C LEU A 208 -2.70 2.04 25.38
N GLU A 209 -1.86 1.52 26.28
CA GLU A 209 -2.31 1.06 27.59
C GLU A 209 -2.85 2.22 28.44
N GLN A 210 -2.06 3.30 28.53
CA GLN A 210 -2.46 4.50 29.24
C GLN A 210 -3.68 5.16 28.57
N ALA A 211 -3.60 5.34 27.24
CA ALA A 211 -4.66 6.01 26.50
C ALA A 211 -6.01 5.27 26.62
N ALA A 212 -6.04 3.95 26.49
CA ALA A 212 -7.27 3.19 26.63
C ALA A 212 -7.89 3.29 28.03
N LYS A 213 -7.06 3.33 29.08
CA LYS A 213 -7.54 3.57 30.44
C LYS A 213 -8.19 4.96 30.60
N ILE A 214 -7.60 6.00 30.03
CA ILE A 214 -8.17 7.35 30.03
C ILE A 214 -9.46 7.37 29.21
N LEU A 215 -9.40 6.90 27.97
CA LEU A 215 -10.51 6.93 27.01
C LEU A 215 -11.72 6.10 27.45
N SER A 216 -11.51 5.03 28.24
CA SER A 216 -12.61 4.23 28.82
C SER A 216 -13.51 5.03 29.74
N THR A 217 -13.02 6.15 30.27
CA THR A 217 -13.79 7.06 31.14
C THR A 217 -14.55 8.13 30.35
N CYS A 218 -14.37 8.21 29.02
CA CYS A 218 -15.02 9.19 28.14
C CYS A 218 -16.36 8.64 27.65
N PRO A 219 -17.51 9.09 28.18
CA PRO A 219 -18.81 8.44 27.90
C PRO A 219 -19.31 8.62 26.49
N ALA A 220 -18.85 9.65 25.76
CA ALA A 220 -19.26 9.96 24.41
C ALA A 220 -18.37 9.30 23.32
N LEU A 221 -17.30 8.59 23.71
CA LEU A 221 -16.35 8.05 22.76
C LEU A 221 -16.97 6.93 21.90
N GLU A 222 -17.00 7.15 20.59
CA GLU A 222 -17.61 6.26 19.60
C GLU A 222 -16.62 5.77 18.53
N SER A 223 -15.54 6.50 18.27
CA SER A 223 -14.58 6.17 17.19
C SER A 223 -13.13 6.26 17.68
N LEU A 224 -12.39 5.19 17.43
CA LEU A 224 -10.95 5.11 17.65
C LEU A 224 -10.26 4.68 16.33
N LYS A 225 -9.37 5.54 15.81
CA LYS A 225 -8.54 5.24 14.64
C LYS A 225 -7.07 5.35 15.02
N MET A 226 -6.31 4.33 14.71
CA MET A 226 -4.88 4.28 15.05
C MET A 226 -4.07 3.70 13.91
N SER A 227 -2.91 4.29 13.64
CA SER A 227 -1.94 3.80 12.66
C SER A 227 -0.54 3.76 13.27
N GLY A 228 0.22 2.70 12.97
CA GLY A 228 1.60 2.57 13.43
C GLY A 228 1.73 2.27 14.93
N VAL A 229 0.75 1.64 15.55
CA VAL A 229 0.68 1.40 16.99
C VAL A 229 1.12 -0.02 17.34
N ASP A 230 1.95 -0.15 18.39
CA ASP A 230 2.26 -1.43 19.01
C ASP A 230 1.13 -1.83 19.96
N VAL A 231 0.27 -2.74 19.52
CA VAL A 231 -0.79 -3.29 20.36
C VAL A 231 -0.31 -4.49 21.22
N GLY A 232 0.99 -4.85 21.15
CA GLY A 232 1.54 -5.97 21.96
C GLY A 232 1.53 -5.72 23.45
N LYS A 233 1.69 -4.47 23.85
CA LYS A 233 1.52 -4.01 25.25
C LYS A 233 0.22 -3.23 25.34
N GLY A 234 -0.66 -3.59 26.25
CA GLY A 234 -1.89 -2.84 26.50
C GLY A 234 -3.08 -3.17 25.59
N HIS A 235 -2.97 -4.14 24.67
CA HIS A 235 -4.11 -4.55 23.84
C HIS A 235 -5.35 -4.91 24.66
N HIS A 236 -5.19 -5.53 25.82
CA HIS A 236 -6.31 -5.86 26.72
C HIS A 236 -7.16 -4.66 27.13
N ASN A 237 -6.59 -3.46 27.18
CA ASN A 237 -7.32 -2.28 27.60
C ASN A 237 -8.28 -1.74 26.52
N ILE A 238 -8.17 -2.17 25.25
CA ILE A 238 -9.17 -1.86 24.23
C ILE A 238 -10.55 -2.43 24.61
N LEU A 239 -10.59 -3.57 25.32
CA LEU A 239 -11.84 -4.14 25.88
C LEU A 239 -12.62 -3.17 26.78
N LEU A 240 -11.95 -2.21 27.38
CA LEU A 240 -12.57 -1.19 28.23
C LEU A 240 -13.41 -0.20 27.42
N LEU A 241 -13.17 -0.08 26.11
CA LEU A 241 -13.81 0.89 25.22
C LEU A 241 -15.16 0.38 24.70
N THR A 242 -16.03 -0.09 25.57
CA THR A 242 -17.30 -0.76 25.23
C THR A 242 -18.32 0.13 24.50
N GLY A 243 -18.09 1.44 24.48
CA GLY A 243 -18.88 2.44 23.75
C GLY A 243 -18.59 2.52 22.25
N LEU A 244 -17.47 1.95 21.79
CA LEU A 244 -17.02 2.11 20.40
C LEU A 244 -18.02 1.56 19.40
N LYS A 245 -18.28 2.38 18.38
CA LYS A 245 -19.00 2.05 17.14
C LYS A 245 -18.05 1.85 15.98
N GLU A 246 -16.89 2.51 15.99
CA GLU A 246 -15.86 2.42 14.96
C GLU A 246 -14.50 2.14 15.58
N LEU A 247 -13.81 1.11 15.06
CA LEU A 247 -12.41 0.81 15.36
C LEU A 247 -11.65 0.60 14.05
N GLU A 248 -10.66 1.46 13.83
CA GLU A 248 -9.77 1.38 12.66
C GLU A 248 -8.32 1.28 13.15
N LEU A 249 -7.65 0.22 12.73
CA LEU A 249 -6.27 -0.09 13.09
C LEU A 249 -5.46 -0.32 11.82
N ARG A 250 -4.43 0.51 11.62
CA ARG A 250 -3.55 0.44 10.44
C ARG A 250 -2.11 0.19 10.87
N HIS A 251 -1.36 -0.55 10.05
CA HIS A 251 0.07 -0.79 10.26
C HIS A 251 0.42 -1.27 11.66
N LEU A 252 -0.31 -2.27 12.15
CA LEU A 252 -0.07 -2.85 13.46
C LEU A 252 1.30 -3.52 13.54
N ILE A 253 2.00 -3.34 14.67
CA ILE A 253 3.35 -3.89 14.90
C ILE A 253 3.29 -5.31 15.47
N THR A 254 2.13 -5.80 15.87
CA THR A 254 1.97 -7.09 16.55
C THR A 254 1.36 -8.22 15.73
N GLU A 255 1.53 -9.44 16.23
CA GLU A 255 1.17 -10.70 15.59
C GLU A 255 -0.23 -11.21 16.02
N GLY A 256 -1.28 -10.43 15.79
CA GLY A 256 -2.66 -10.93 15.92
C GLY A 256 -3.31 -10.90 17.31
N LYS A 257 -2.60 -10.52 18.37
CA LYS A 257 -3.15 -10.44 19.76
C LYS A 257 -4.32 -9.45 19.92
N ILE A 258 -4.51 -8.56 18.94
CA ILE A 258 -5.62 -7.59 18.94
C ILE A 258 -6.99 -8.26 18.98
N PHE A 259 -7.13 -9.45 18.41
CA PHE A 259 -8.41 -10.14 18.33
C PHE A 259 -8.96 -10.52 19.71
N ASP A 260 -8.09 -10.84 20.67
CA ASP A 260 -8.51 -11.14 22.05
C ASP A 260 -9.18 -9.92 22.71
N SER A 261 -8.81 -8.73 22.24
CA SER A 261 -9.20 -7.44 22.82
C SER A 261 -10.48 -6.85 22.23
N ILE A 262 -10.93 -7.33 21.07
CA ILE A 262 -12.13 -6.79 20.42
C ILE A 262 -13.39 -7.60 20.68
N THR A 263 -13.28 -8.78 21.29
CA THR A 263 -14.40 -9.71 21.50
C THR A 263 -15.55 -9.12 22.31
N GLY A 264 -15.27 -8.15 23.19
CA GLY A 264 -16.26 -7.47 24.03
C GLY A 264 -16.91 -6.22 23.40
N LEU A 265 -16.47 -5.79 22.23
CA LEU A 265 -16.93 -4.56 21.57
C LEU A 265 -18.26 -4.78 20.81
N ASN A 266 -19.32 -5.14 21.51
CA ASN A 266 -20.60 -5.57 20.91
C ASN A 266 -21.38 -4.44 20.21
N LYS A 267 -21.03 -3.18 20.43
CA LYS A 267 -21.63 -2.01 19.76
C LYS A 267 -20.93 -1.64 18.46
N LEU A 268 -19.83 -2.34 18.14
CA LEU A 268 -19.01 -2.01 16.97
C LEU A 268 -19.81 -2.20 15.69
N GLN A 269 -19.89 -1.14 14.90
CA GLN A 269 -20.54 -1.09 13.59
C GLN A 269 -19.52 -1.18 12.45
N ARG A 270 -18.32 -0.63 12.66
CA ARG A 270 -17.23 -0.67 11.70
C ARG A 270 -15.96 -1.19 12.35
N LEU A 271 -15.39 -2.25 11.78
CA LEU A 271 -14.08 -2.78 12.12
C LEU A 271 -13.19 -2.77 10.88
N CYS A 272 -12.06 -2.07 10.99
CA CYS A 272 -11.10 -1.95 9.90
C CYS A 272 -9.69 -2.29 10.43
N ILE A 273 -9.06 -3.32 9.87
CA ILE A 273 -7.68 -3.73 10.21
C ILE A 273 -6.88 -3.83 8.93
N LEU A 274 -5.95 -2.88 8.72
CA LEU A 274 -5.23 -2.71 7.47
C LEU A 274 -3.71 -2.78 7.64
N GLY A 275 -3.04 -3.42 6.68
CA GLY A 275 -1.62 -3.20 6.42
C GLY A 275 -0.67 -3.54 7.55
N SER A 276 -0.86 -4.66 8.26
CA SER A 276 0.08 -5.12 9.32
C SER A 276 1.35 -5.79 8.76
N GLU A 277 1.81 -5.38 7.59
CA GLU A 277 3.01 -5.94 6.90
C GLU A 277 3.00 -7.48 6.81
N PHE A 278 1.81 -8.06 6.58
CA PHE A 278 1.60 -9.50 6.54
C PHE A 278 1.92 -10.26 7.85
N LYS A 279 1.93 -9.58 8.98
CA LYS A 279 2.22 -10.20 10.29
C LYS A 279 1.06 -11.01 10.85
N ILE A 280 -0.19 -10.60 10.57
CA ILE A 280 -1.36 -11.35 10.99
C ILE A 280 -1.57 -12.51 10.04
N LYS A 281 -1.42 -13.74 10.54
CA LYS A 281 -1.53 -14.98 9.77
C LYS A 281 -2.84 -15.73 10.02
N GLU A 282 -3.49 -15.46 11.14
CA GLU A 282 -4.73 -16.09 11.56
C GLU A 282 -5.67 -15.07 12.19
N ILE A 283 -6.96 -15.24 11.94
CA ILE A 283 -8.04 -14.54 12.64
C ILE A 283 -8.83 -15.60 13.41
N PRO A 284 -8.95 -15.48 14.73
CA PRO A 284 -9.77 -16.40 15.50
C PRO A 284 -11.25 -16.24 15.19
N ASP A 285 -12.03 -17.29 15.39
CA ASP A 285 -13.46 -17.31 15.10
C ASP A 285 -14.29 -16.68 16.22
N ILE A 286 -14.26 -15.35 16.34
CA ILE A 286 -14.76 -14.59 17.48
C ILE A 286 -15.93 -13.64 17.18
N PHE A 287 -16.36 -13.50 15.92
CA PHE A 287 -17.24 -12.42 15.49
C PHE A 287 -18.73 -12.67 15.75
N ALA A 288 -19.13 -13.88 16.19
CA ALA A 288 -20.53 -14.26 16.34
C ALA A 288 -21.38 -13.29 17.19
N ASN A 289 -20.77 -12.61 18.16
CA ASN A 289 -21.45 -11.66 19.06
C ASN A 289 -21.43 -10.21 18.56
N MET A 290 -20.67 -9.89 17.50
CA MET A 290 -20.55 -8.53 16.97
C MET A 290 -21.70 -8.20 16.00
N LYS A 291 -22.94 -8.43 16.43
CA LYS A 291 -24.16 -8.36 15.57
C LYS A 291 -24.47 -6.95 15.05
N ALA A 292 -23.90 -5.90 15.65
CA ALA A 292 -24.03 -4.52 15.17
C ALA A 292 -23.15 -4.22 13.96
N LEU A 293 -22.16 -5.11 13.62
CA LEU A 293 -21.20 -4.87 12.58
C LEU A 293 -21.88 -4.80 11.20
N ASN A 294 -21.67 -3.68 10.51
CA ASN A 294 -22.15 -3.43 9.16
C ASN A 294 -21.02 -3.23 8.15
N GLU A 295 -19.80 -2.91 8.62
CA GLU A 295 -18.59 -2.83 7.80
C GLU A 295 -17.45 -3.64 8.43
N PHE A 296 -16.91 -4.57 7.67
CA PHE A 296 -15.74 -5.35 8.04
C PHE A 296 -14.70 -5.24 6.93
N THR A 297 -13.57 -4.61 7.29
CA THR A 297 -12.41 -4.46 6.40
C THR A 297 -11.20 -5.12 7.03
N PHE A 298 -10.62 -6.06 6.32
CA PHE A 298 -9.37 -6.72 6.70
C PHE A 298 -8.49 -6.86 5.46
N ALA A 299 -7.42 -6.06 5.38
CA ALA A 299 -6.58 -6.06 4.20
C ALA A 299 -5.08 -5.89 4.54
N GLY A 300 -4.22 -6.33 3.60
CA GLY A 300 -2.76 -6.17 3.75
C GLY A 300 -2.13 -7.09 4.82
N ASN A 301 -2.72 -8.26 5.05
CA ASN A 301 -2.27 -9.29 5.99
C ASN A 301 -2.09 -10.65 5.30
N MET A 302 -1.66 -11.68 6.04
CA MET A 302 -1.36 -12.99 5.47
C MET A 302 -2.31 -14.10 5.94
N VAL A 303 -3.59 -13.77 6.00
CA VAL A 303 -4.63 -14.71 6.40
C VAL A 303 -5.08 -15.54 5.20
N MET A 304 -5.25 -16.85 5.40
CA MET A 304 -5.62 -17.81 4.36
C MET A 304 -7.10 -18.19 4.39
N ASP A 305 -7.78 -17.94 5.51
CA ASP A 305 -9.18 -18.32 5.71
C ASP A 305 -9.98 -17.16 6.32
N VAL A 306 -11.23 -17.03 5.90
CA VAL A 306 -12.20 -16.13 6.52
C VAL A 306 -12.85 -16.85 7.69
N PRO A 307 -12.86 -16.28 8.91
CA PRO A 307 -13.49 -16.91 10.08
C PRO A 307 -14.97 -17.23 9.82
N PRO A 308 -15.45 -18.44 10.13
CA PRO A 308 -16.84 -18.82 9.88
C PRO A 308 -17.89 -17.93 10.53
N SER A 309 -17.60 -17.38 11.71
CA SER A 309 -18.51 -16.46 12.43
C SER A 309 -18.80 -15.16 11.67
N ILE A 310 -17.93 -14.72 10.75
CA ILE A 310 -18.22 -13.58 9.87
C ILE A 310 -19.50 -13.80 9.07
N TYR A 311 -19.73 -15.02 8.58
CA TYR A 311 -20.91 -15.37 7.78
C TYR A 311 -22.23 -15.39 8.60
N THR A 312 -22.17 -15.14 9.91
CA THR A 312 -23.33 -14.99 10.79
C THR A 312 -23.77 -13.53 10.98
N LEU A 313 -22.99 -12.57 10.50
CA LEU A 313 -23.17 -11.12 10.69
C LEU A 313 -24.23 -10.57 9.72
N ARG A 314 -25.50 -10.80 9.97
CA ARG A 314 -26.60 -10.48 9.05
C ARG A 314 -26.76 -8.99 8.72
N ASN A 315 -26.19 -8.10 9.53
CA ASN A 315 -26.22 -6.64 9.30
C ASN A 315 -25.09 -6.15 8.40
N LEU A 316 -24.15 -7.03 8.02
CA LEU A 316 -23.00 -6.66 7.22
C LEU A 316 -23.40 -6.15 5.85
N LYS A 317 -22.95 -4.95 5.50
CA LYS A 317 -23.15 -4.26 4.21
C LYS A 317 -21.90 -4.23 3.37
N THR A 318 -20.75 -4.06 4.00
CA THR A 318 -19.44 -4.04 3.35
C THR A 318 -18.57 -5.13 3.94
N PHE A 319 -18.10 -6.01 3.06
CA PHE A 319 -17.13 -7.04 3.36
C PHE A 319 -15.89 -6.83 2.49
N GLU A 320 -14.80 -6.43 3.13
CA GLU A 320 -13.51 -6.30 2.47
C GLU A 320 -12.51 -7.27 3.11
N PHE A 321 -11.95 -8.13 2.26
CA PHE A 321 -10.92 -9.10 2.62
C PHE A 321 -9.87 -9.11 1.51
N GLY A 322 -9.23 -7.95 1.33
CA GLY A 322 -8.29 -7.67 0.24
C GLY A 322 -6.83 -7.85 0.64
N CYS A 323 -5.96 -8.00 -0.35
CA CYS A 323 -4.50 -8.09 -0.12
C CYS A 323 -4.16 -9.13 0.95
N THR A 324 -4.82 -10.30 0.93
CA THR A 324 -4.56 -11.43 1.83
C THR A 324 -4.09 -12.66 1.04
N ALA A 325 -4.30 -13.86 1.55
CA ALA A 325 -3.92 -15.09 0.85
C ALA A 325 -5.06 -16.11 0.79
N ILE A 326 -6.32 -15.65 0.88
CA ILE A 326 -7.45 -16.57 0.75
C ILE A 326 -7.50 -17.17 -0.65
N SER A 327 -7.70 -18.48 -0.72
CA SER A 327 -7.82 -19.23 -1.98
C SER A 327 -9.25 -19.66 -2.28
N GLN A 328 -10.14 -19.53 -1.31
CA GLN A 328 -11.55 -19.84 -1.44
C GLN A 328 -12.39 -18.94 -0.56
N LEU A 329 -13.61 -18.72 -0.96
CA LEU A 329 -14.65 -18.03 -0.21
C LEU A 329 -15.77 -19.04 0.08
N ASP A 330 -16.21 -19.11 1.35
CA ASP A 330 -17.23 -20.10 1.74
C ASP A 330 -18.60 -19.73 1.13
N LYS A 331 -19.39 -20.76 0.77
CA LYS A 331 -20.77 -20.61 0.29
C LYS A 331 -21.69 -19.91 1.28
N ASN A 332 -21.35 -19.93 2.58
CA ASN A 332 -22.11 -19.22 3.62
C ASN A 332 -22.05 -17.69 3.49
N ILE A 333 -21.25 -17.13 2.57
CA ILE A 333 -21.34 -15.71 2.19
C ILE A 333 -22.78 -15.31 1.81
N ALA A 334 -23.57 -16.23 1.27
CA ALA A 334 -24.96 -16.00 0.94
C ALA A 334 -25.88 -15.76 2.15
N ASN A 335 -25.45 -16.06 3.37
CA ASN A 335 -26.19 -15.73 4.59
C ASN A 335 -26.20 -14.23 4.89
N LEU A 336 -25.29 -13.47 4.30
CA LEU A 336 -25.12 -12.03 4.50
C LEU A 336 -26.09 -11.23 3.62
N GLN A 337 -27.39 -11.39 3.86
CA GLN A 337 -28.47 -10.87 3.00
C GLN A 337 -28.52 -9.33 2.85
N ASN A 338 -27.81 -8.60 3.72
CA ASN A 338 -27.67 -7.14 3.65
C ASN A 338 -26.42 -6.68 2.91
N LEU A 339 -25.61 -7.61 2.41
CA LEU A 339 -24.32 -7.30 1.79
C LEU A 339 -24.51 -6.54 0.48
N GLU A 340 -23.89 -5.36 0.42
CA GLU A 340 -23.94 -4.43 -0.71
C GLU A 340 -22.60 -4.40 -1.46
N ASN A 341 -21.47 -4.42 -0.74
CA ASN A 341 -20.14 -4.28 -1.30
C ASN A 341 -19.24 -5.43 -0.88
N ILE A 342 -18.61 -6.08 -1.86
CA ILE A 342 -17.65 -7.16 -1.65
C ILE A 342 -16.33 -6.77 -2.32
N HIS A 343 -15.28 -6.61 -1.52
CA HIS A 343 -13.91 -6.37 -1.97
C HIS A 343 -13.03 -7.55 -1.53
N ILE A 344 -12.65 -8.38 -2.48
CA ILE A 344 -11.80 -9.56 -2.28
C ILE A 344 -10.64 -9.58 -3.28
N HIS A 345 -10.17 -8.37 -3.61
CA HIS A 345 -9.08 -8.14 -4.53
C HIS A 345 -7.73 -8.58 -3.93
N ASP A 346 -6.75 -8.80 -4.80
CA ASP A 346 -5.39 -9.22 -4.45
C ASP A 346 -5.34 -10.41 -3.47
N ASN A 347 -5.93 -11.52 -3.92
CA ASN A 347 -5.99 -12.80 -3.21
C ASN A 347 -5.55 -13.96 -4.11
N LEU A 348 -5.86 -15.19 -3.73
CA LEU A 348 -5.51 -16.41 -4.46
C LEU A 348 -6.78 -17.17 -4.93
N LEU A 349 -7.84 -16.44 -5.22
CA LEU A 349 -9.12 -17.02 -5.61
C LEU A 349 -9.10 -17.48 -7.08
N GLU A 350 -9.56 -18.72 -7.33
CA GLU A 350 -9.76 -19.28 -8.67
C GLU A 350 -11.22 -19.33 -9.05
N ARG A 351 -12.10 -19.33 -8.08
CA ARG A 351 -13.56 -19.40 -8.23
C ARG A 351 -14.27 -18.66 -7.10
N LEU A 352 -15.44 -18.16 -7.39
CA LEU A 352 -16.39 -17.63 -6.41
C LEU A 352 -17.44 -18.70 -6.09
N PRO A 353 -18.00 -18.73 -4.88
CA PRO A 353 -19.18 -19.56 -4.62
C PRO A 353 -20.36 -19.07 -5.46
N GLU A 354 -21.04 -19.97 -6.18
CA GLU A 354 -22.11 -19.60 -7.12
C GLU A 354 -23.23 -18.79 -6.48
N ASN A 355 -23.52 -19.05 -5.22
CA ASN A 355 -24.57 -18.37 -4.47
C ASN A 355 -24.22 -16.92 -4.07
N ILE A 356 -23.01 -16.42 -4.35
CA ILE A 356 -22.67 -14.99 -4.17
C ILE A 356 -23.60 -14.10 -5.02
N PHE A 357 -23.99 -14.58 -6.20
CA PHE A 357 -24.90 -13.86 -7.10
C PHE A 357 -26.37 -13.89 -6.65
N SER A 358 -26.71 -14.68 -5.62
CA SER A 358 -28.04 -14.69 -5.01
C SER A 358 -28.24 -13.57 -3.98
N LEU A 359 -27.16 -12.89 -3.54
CA LEU A 359 -27.22 -11.79 -2.59
C LEU A 359 -28.12 -10.66 -3.12
N PRO A 360 -29.25 -10.34 -2.45
CA PRO A 360 -30.27 -9.48 -3.06
C PRO A 360 -29.87 -8.00 -3.17
N LYS A 361 -28.96 -7.56 -2.32
CA LYS A 361 -28.54 -6.15 -2.21
C LYS A 361 -27.16 -5.88 -2.80
N LEU A 362 -26.49 -6.87 -3.40
CA LEU A 362 -25.15 -6.73 -3.95
C LEU A 362 -25.12 -5.67 -5.05
N LYS A 363 -24.30 -4.63 -4.86
CA LYS A 363 -24.09 -3.48 -5.74
C LYS A 363 -22.71 -3.45 -6.34
N LEU A 364 -21.69 -3.91 -5.57
CA LEU A 364 -20.30 -3.88 -5.97
C LEU A 364 -19.60 -5.21 -5.67
N LEU A 365 -18.86 -5.71 -6.67
CA LEU A 365 -18.01 -6.89 -6.55
C LEU A 365 -16.63 -6.58 -7.14
N ASN A 366 -15.61 -6.45 -6.29
CA ASN A 366 -14.22 -6.28 -6.70
C ASN A 366 -13.43 -7.58 -6.47
N ILE A 367 -12.97 -8.17 -7.58
CA ILE A 367 -12.15 -9.39 -7.61
C ILE A 367 -10.82 -9.20 -8.34
N GLU A 368 -10.38 -7.97 -8.54
CA GLU A 368 -9.12 -7.67 -9.21
C GLU A 368 -7.94 -8.40 -8.54
N GLU A 369 -6.87 -8.57 -9.30
CA GLU A 369 -5.60 -9.13 -8.79
C GLU A 369 -5.74 -10.49 -8.08
N ASN A 370 -6.63 -11.35 -8.56
CA ASN A 370 -6.74 -12.75 -8.18
C ASN A 370 -6.17 -13.67 -9.27
N ILE A 371 -6.42 -14.98 -9.20
CA ILE A 371 -5.91 -15.97 -10.16
C ILE A 371 -7.02 -16.61 -11.00
N PHE A 372 -8.07 -15.87 -11.28
CA PHE A 372 -9.15 -16.32 -12.14
C PHE A 372 -8.68 -16.51 -13.59
N THR A 373 -9.13 -17.59 -14.23
CA THR A 373 -8.88 -17.76 -15.66
C THR A 373 -9.74 -16.81 -16.49
N PRO A 374 -9.28 -16.39 -17.70
CA PRO A 374 -10.08 -15.55 -18.58
C PRO A 374 -11.46 -16.14 -18.92
N GLY A 375 -11.54 -17.46 -19.10
CA GLY A 375 -12.81 -18.15 -19.35
C GLY A 375 -13.78 -18.04 -18.17
N TYR A 376 -13.26 -18.15 -16.93
CA TYR A 376 -14.09 -17.96 -15.73
C TYR A 376 -14.58 -16.52 -15.58
N ILE A 377 -13.69 -15.52 -15.82
CA ILE A 377 -14.09 -14.10 -15.79
C ILE A 377 -15.22 -13.82 -16.80
N ASN A 378 -15.12 -14.37 -18.02
CA ASN A 378 -16.19 -14.21 -19.02
C ASN A 378 -17.51 -14.82 -18.56
N ALA A 379 -17.49 -16.00 -17.91
CA ALA A 379 -18.69 -16.61 -17.33
C ALA A 379 -19.31 -15.72 -16.23
N VAL A 380 -18.48 -15.11 -15.37
CA VAL A 380 -18.94 -14.17 -14.33
C VAL A 380 -19.56 -12.91 -14.97
N LYS A 381 -18.95 -12.33 -16.00
CA LYS A 381 -19.49 -11.19 -16.76
C LYS A 381 -20.89 -11.50 -17.29
N THR A 382 -21.02 -12.61 -18.01
CA THR A 382 -22.32 -13.06 -18.56
C THR A 382 -23.38 -13.21 -17.46
N LYS A 383 -22.98 -13.73 -16.29
CA LYS A 383 -23.88 -13.84 -15.14
C LYS A 383 -24.34 -12.47 -14.62
N ILE A 384 -23.43 -11.52 -14.49
CA ILE A 384 -23.73 -10.14 -14.03
C ILE A 384 -24.61 -9.42 -15.06
N GLU A 385 -24.33 -9.56 -16.36
CA GLU A 385 -25.17 -9.01 -17.43
C GLU A 385 -26.61 -9.57 -17.38
N SER A 386 -26.75 -10.88 -17.15
CA SER A 386 -28.07 -11.51 -16.94
C SER A 386 -28.82 -10.95 -15.72
N LEU A 387 -28.09 -10.60 -14.65
CA LEU A 387 -28.70 -9.96 -13.48
C LEU A 387 -29.10 -8.51 -13.77
N ALA A 388 -28.31 -7.77 -14.56
CA ALA A 388 -28.60 -6.41 -14.97
C ALA A 388 -29.88 -6.35 -15.83
N GLN A 389 -30.11 -7.33 -16.73
CA GLN A 389 -31.33 -7.47 -17.50
C GLN A 389 -32.58 -7.70 -16.62
N LYS A 390 -32.37 -8.25 -15.42
CA LYS A 390 -33.40 -8.44 -14.39
C LYS A 390 -33.51 -7.26 -13.40
N GLY A 391 -32.91 -6.12 -13.73
CA GLY A 391 -32.96 -4.90 -12.93
C GLY A 391 -31.92 -4.82 -11.78
N ARG A 392 -31.01 -5.81 -11.68
CA ARG A 392 -29.97 -5.84 -10.64
C ARG A 392 -28.62 -5.42 -11.23
N LYS A 393 -28.24 -4.17 -11.04
CA LYS A 393 -26.94 -3.65 -11.49
C LYS A 393 -25.88 -3.93 -10.42
N ILE A 394 -24.80 -4.59 -10.84
CA ILE A 394 -23.62 -4.84 -10.00
C ILE A 394 -22.42 -4.20 -10.69
N GLU A 395 -21.75 -3.30 -10.00
CA GLU A 395 -20.47 -2.74 -10.41
C GLU A 395 -19.39 -3.81 -10.23
N PHE A 396 -18.67 -4.16 -11.31
CA PHE A 396 -17.80 -5.32 -11.35
C PHE A 396 -16.38 -4.93 -11.74
N PHE A 397 -15.45 -5.04 -10.78
CA PHE A 397 -14.04 -4.82 -10.96
C PHE A 397 -13.31 -6.16 -11.06
N TYR A 398 -12.66 -6.41 -12.18
CA TYR A 398 -12.05 -7.71 -12.52
C TYR A 398 -10.75 -7.57 -13.32
N ASP A 399 -10.38 -6.36 -13.70
CA ASP A 399 -9.18 -6.10 -14.48
C ASP A 399 -7.91 -6.40 -13.67
N ARG A 400 -6.77 -6.48 -14.37
CA ARG A 400 -5.46 -6.74 -13.73
C ARG A 400 -5.40 -8.04 -12.95
N GLN A 401 -5.83 -9.17 -13.59
CA GLN A 401 -5.59 -10.48 -12.97
C GLN A 401 -4.09 -10.73 -12.87
N GLY A 402 -3.59 -10.93 -11.67
CA GLY A 402 -2.16 -11.08 -11.38
C GLY A 402 -1.87 -10.74 -9.92
N HIS A 403 -0.63 -10.92 -9.50
CA HIS A 403 -0.26 -10.79 -8.08
C HIS A 403 0.61 -9.56 -7.84
N ARG A 404 0.03 -8.37 -7.72
CA ARG A 404 0.77 -7.12 -7.47
C ARG A 404 1.68 -7.17 -6.23
N GLN A 405 1.38 -8.01 -5.26
CA GLN A 405 2.18 -8.19 -4.05
C GLN A 405 2.71 -9.61 -3.87
N ALA A 406 2.75 -10.39 -4.95
CA ALA A 406 3.11 -11.81 -4.88
C ALA A 406 4.49 -12.06 -4.26
N VAL A 407 5.48 -11.20 -4.53
CA VAL A 407 6.83 -11.32 -3.93
C VAL A 407 6.79 -11.14 -2.41
N LYS A 408 6.01 -10.18 -1.90
CA LYS A 408 5.85 -9.96 -0.45
C LYS A 408 5.13 -11.14 0.19
N LYS A 409 4.05 -11.61 -0.45
CA LYS A 409 3.30 -12.80 0.00
C LYS A 409 4.18 -14.04 0.00
N LEU A 410 4.97 -14.26 -1.04
CA LEU A 410 5.88 -15.39 -1.12
C LEU A 410 6.90 -15.41 0.03
N ARG A 411 7.49 -14.25 0.34
CA ARG A 411 8.41 -14.12 1.49
C ARG A 411 7.73 -14.43 2.81
N ALA A 412 6.52 -13.93 3.02
CA ALA A 412 5.78 -14.09 4.26
C ALA A 412 5.23 -15.50 4.47
N LEU A 413 4.89 -16.21 3.37
CA LEU A 413 4.31 -17.56 3.40
C LEU A 413 5.32 -18.69 3.18
N ARG A 414 6.61 -18.37 3.04
CA ARG A 414 7.64 -19.36 2.70
C ARG A 414 7.61 -20.60 3.60
N ASP A 415 7.37 -20.40 4.88
CA ASP A 415 7.46 -21.44 5.91
C ASP A 415 6.08 -21.86 6.46
N ILE A 416 4.98 -21.45 5.80
CA ILE A 416 3.63 -21.84 6.23
C ILE A 416 3.25 -23.20 5.65
N ASP A 417 3.07 -24.20 6.51
CA ASP A 417 2.76 -25.59 6.13
C ASP A 417 1.31 -25.79 5.67
N ARG A 418 0.39 -24.90 6.02
CA ARG A 418 -1.05 -25.02 5.73
C ARG A 418 -1.42 -24.90 4.25
N MET A 419 -0.61 -24.21 3.45
CA MET A 419 -0.89 -24.03 2.03
C MET A 419 -0.59 -25.33 1.27
N ASP A 420 -1.53 -25.81 0.47
CA ASP A 420 -1.28 -26.97 -0.40
C ASP A 420 -0.24 -26.65 -1.50
N VAL A 421 0.31 -27.72 -2.10
CA VAL A 421 1.38 -27.61 -3.09
C VAL A 421 0.96 -26.77 -4.30
N THR A 422 -0.27 -26.91 -4.77
CA THR A 422 -0.78 -26.22 -5.97
C THR A 422 -0.97 -24.72 -5.70
N GLN A 423 -1.55 -24.38 -4.56
CA GLN A 423 -1.71 -22.99 -4.12
C GLN A 423 -0.36 -22.30 -3.95
N TYR A 424 0.59 -22.98 -3.30
CA TYR A 424 1.95 -22.46 -3.13
C TYR A 424 2.66 -22.24 -4.48
N ALA A 425 2.52 -23.20 -5.40
CA ALA A 425 3.09 -23.09 -6.74
C ALA A 425 2.52 -21.90 -7.54
N LYS A 426 1.21 -21.64 -7.42
CA LYS A 426 0.58 -20.47 -8.07
C LYS A 426 1.08 -19.15 -7.50
N LEU A 427 1.23 -19.07 -6.17
CA LEU A 427 1.84 -17.91 -5.53
C LEU A 427 3.28 -17.70 -6.02
N CYS A 428 4.10 -18.77 -6.08
CA CYS A 428 5.46 -18.70 -6.59
C CYS A 428 5.49 -18.24 -8.05
N LEU A 429 4.61 -18.77 -8.90
CA LEU A 429 4.52 -18.38 -10.30
C LEU A 429 4.14 -16.91 -10.45
N GLY A 430 3.14 -16.44 -9.72
CA GLY A 430 2.75 -15.03 -9.69
C GLY A 430 3.90 -14.12 -9.25
N ALA A 431 4.62 -14.50 -8.20
CA ALA A 431 5.77 -13.74 -7.71
C ALA A 431 6.91 -13.66 -8.74
N VAL A 432 7.15 -14.73 -9.48
CA VAL A 432 8.18 -14.78 -10.54
C VAL A 432 7.77 -13.99 -11.78
N ILE A 433 6.49 -13.98 -12.12
CA ILE A 433 5.95 -13.14 -13.19
C ILE A 433 6.10 -11.65 -12.85
N GLU A 434 5.88 -11.27 -11.59
CA GLU A 434 6.09 -9.92 -11.08
C GLU A 434 7.59 -9.57 -11.05
N ASN A 435 8.41 -10.46 -10.51
CA ASN A 435 9.84 -10.28 -10.37
C ASN A 435 10.59 -11.63 -10.50
N PRO A 436 11.33 -11.87 -11.59
CA PRO A 436 12.03 -13.13 -11.82
C PRO A 436 13.00 -13.52 -10.70
N TYR A 437 13.59 -12.56 -9.99
CA TYR A 437 14.45 -12.82 -8.83
C TYR A 437 13.71 -13.41 -7.63
N ALA A 438 12.38 -13.46 -7.64
CA ALA A 438 11.59 -14.10 -6.58
C ALA A 438 11.87 -15.60 -6.44
N VAL A 439 12.47 -16.25 -7.45
CA VAL A 439 12.91 -17.66 -7.39
C VAL A 439 13.73 -17.94 -6.13
N LYS A 440 14.56 -17.01 -5.68
CA LYS A 440 15.39 -17.15 -4.46
C LYS A 440 14.60 -17.30 -3.15
N TYR A 441 13.32 -16.94 -3.13
CA TYR A 441 12.46 -17.03 -1.94
C TYR A 441 11.61 -18.30 -1.91
N ILE A 442 11.69 -19.15 -2.94
CA ILE A 442 10.87 -20.36 -3.04
C ILE A 442 11.36 -21.41 -2.04
N ASN A 443 10.44 -21.95 -1.27
CA ASN A 443 10.70 -23.15 -0.47
C ASN A 443 10.59 -24.39 -1.37
N ILE A 444 11.73 -24.85 -1.90
CA ILE A 444 11.81 -25.94 -2.86
C ILE A 444 11.31 -27.25 -2.24
N ALA A 445 11.51 -27.44 -0.93
CA ALA A 445 11.06 -28.66 -0.25
C ALA A 445 9.54 -28.86 -0.34
N LYS A 446 8.79 -27.76 -0.34
CA LYS A 446 7.33 -27.75 -0.53
C LYS A 446 6.88 -28.19 -1.93
N LEU A 447 7.71 -27.98 -2.94
CA LEU A 447 7.43 -28.33 -4.34
C LEU A 447 8.05 -29.66 -4.76
N LYS A 448 8.72 -30.36 -3.83
CA LYS A 448 9.41 -31.63 -4.09
C LYS A 448 8.43 -32.66 -4.63
N GLY A 449 8.82 -33.32 -5.74
CA GLY A 449 8.00 -34.35 -6.38
C GLY A 449 6.88 -33.83 -7.30
N SER A 450 6.74 -32.49 -7.44
CA SER A 450 5.79 -31.87 -8.36
C SER A 450 6.51 -31.21 -9.54
N PRO A 451 5.86 -31.05 -10.72
CA PRO A 451 6.42 -30.35 -11.87
C PRO A 451 6.49 -28.84 -11.70
N HIS A 452 5.90 -28.31 -10.62
CA HIS A 452 5.68 -26.88 -10.44
C HIS A 452 6.98 -26.07 -10.36
N TYR A 453 8.01 -26.59 -9.67
CA TYR A 453 9.28 -25.87 -9.57
C TYR A 453 9.94 -25.64 -10.94
N ALA A 454 9.90 -26.65 -11.82
CA ALA A 454 10.40 -26.50 -13.17
C ALA A 454 9.63 -25.45 -13.99
N ASN A 455 8.30 -25.46 -13.90
CA ASN A 455 7.45 -24.48 -14.58
C ASN A 455 7.72 -23.04 -14.11
N ILE A 456 7.94 -22.86 -12.81
CA ILE A 456 8.24 -21.55 -12.21
C ILE A 456 9.62 -21.07 -12.67
N CYS A 457 10.64 -21.93 -12.66
CA CYS A 457 11.98 -21.60 -13.16
C CYS A 457 11.98 -21.29 -14.65
N MET A 458 11.15 -21.98 -15.43
CA MET A 458 10.97 -21.69 -16.85
C MET A 458 10.38 -20.31 -17.08
N ALA A 459 9.30 -19.96 -16.38
CA ALA A 459 8.70 -18.64 -16.46
C ALA A 459 9.66 -17.49 -16.07
N ALA A 460 10.59 -17.77 -15.15
CA ALA A 460 11.65 -16.81 -14.82
C ALA A 460 12.70 -16.71 -15.92
N ALA A 461 13.11 -17.85 -16.52
CA ALA A 461 14.11 -17.89 -17.58
C ALA A 461 13.64 -17.20 -18.87
N GLU A 462 12.35 -17.25 -19.17
CA GLU A 462 11.72 -16.51 -20.28
C GLU A 462 11.88 -14.99 -20.13
N LYS A 463 12.08 -14.49 -18.91
CA LYS A 463 12.23 -13.06 -18.64
C LYS A 463 13.68 -12.62 -18.48
N THR A 464 14.54 -13.44 -17.90
CA THR A 464 15.93 -13.10 -17.66
C THR A 464 16.83 -14.32 -17.43
N CYS A 465 18.02 -14.28 -18.03
CA CYS A 465 19.04 -15.31 -17.79
C CYS A 465 19.68 -15.23 -16.39
N SER A 466 19.56 -14.11 -15.69
CA SER A 466 20.06 -13.96 -14.31
C SER A 466 19.37 -14.89 -13.31
N VAL A 467 18.24 -15.49 -13.67
CA VAL A 467 17.59 -16.54 -12.87
C VAL A 467 18.52 -17.71 -12.54
N LEU A 468 19.52 -17.98 -13.41
CA LEU A 468 20.51 -19.05 -13.21
C LEU A 468 21.28 -18.92 -11.88
N GLU A 469 21.38 -17.73 -11.31
CA GLU A 469 21.98 -17.51 -9.99
C GLU A 469 21.15 -18.08 -8.82
N ASN A 470 19.85 -18.26 -9.04
CA ASN A 470 18.90 -18.50 -7.96
C ASN A 470 18.15 -19.84 -8.08
N ILE A 471 18.34 -20.58 -9.15
CA ILE A 471 17.76 -21.92 -9.30
C ILE A 471 18.62 -22.96 -8.61
N VAL A 472 17.99 -24.08 -8.23
CA VAL A 472 18.66 -25.27 -7.70
C VAL A 472 18.57 -26.37 -8.75
N PRO A 473 19.60 -26.57 -9.57
CA PRO A 473 19.57 -27.48 -10.72
C PRO A 473 19.22 -28.93 -10.36
N GLU A 474 19.70 -29.39 -9.20
CA GLU A 474 19.48 -30.75 -8.68
C GLU A 474 17.99 -31.02 -8.40
N ALA A 475 17.21 -30.01 -8.11
CA ALA A 475 15.77 -30.12 -7.86
C ALA A 475 14.92 -30.20 -9.13
N LEU A 476 15.50 -29.92 -10.31
CA LEU A 476 14.78 -29.80 -11.59
C LEU A 476 14.73 -31.10 -12.39
N GLY A 477 15.69 -31.98 -12.21
CA GLY A 477 15.94 -33.10 -13.09
C GLY A 477 16.55 -32.69 -14.44
N LYS A 478 17.29 -33.60 -15.07
CA LYS A 478 18.15 -33.29 -16.25
C LYS A 478 17.41 -32.70 -17.45
N GLN A 479 16.18 -33.14 -17.71
CA GLN A 479 15.42 -32.64 -18.87
C GLN A 479 14.90 -31.22 -18.63
N ASN A 480 14.30 -30.95 -17.48
CA ASN A 480 13.80 -29.61 -17.15
C ASN A 480 14.96 -28.60 -17.03
N TYR A 481 16.06 -29.02 -16.41
CA TYR A 481 17.25 -28.17 -16.33
C TYR A 481 17.78 -27.79 -17.72
N PHE A 482 17.86 -28.77 -18.65
CA PHE A 482 18.22 -28.48 -20.04
C PHE A 482 17.28 -27.46 -20.69
N SER A 483 15.97 -27.64 -20.55
CA SER A 483 14.99 -26.72 -21.14
C SER A 483 15.13 -25.29 -20.59
N ILE A 484 15.37 -25.15 -19.29
CA ILE A 484 15.60 -23.86 -18.65
C ILE A 484 16.91 -23.21 -19.11
N CYS A 485 17.99 -24.00 -19.24
CA CYS A 485 19.25 -23.50 -19.79
C CYS A 485 19.11 -23.04 -21.24
N MET A 486 18.34 -23.75 -22.07
CA MET A 486 18.05 -23.36 -23.46
C MET A 486 17.25 -22.06 -23.51
N GLU A 487 16.29 -21.86 -22.63
CA GLU A 487 15.52 -20.61 -22.57
C GLU A 487 16.40 -19.43 -22.11
N ALA A 488 17.15 -19.61 -21.02
CA ALA A 488 18.11 -18.62 -20.54
C ALA A 488 19.17 -18.26 -21.60
N ALA A 489 19.59 -19.24 -22.43
CA ALA A 489 20.56 -19.04 -23.51
C ALA A 489 20.05 -18.15 -24.64
N LYS A 490 18.76 -17.86 -24.74
CA LYS A 490 18.19 -16.89 -25.68
C LYS A 490 18.38 -15.44 -25.23
N CYS A 491 18.72 -15.23 -23.97
CA CYS A 491 18.89 -13.89 -23.42
C CYS A 491 20.17 -13.22 -23.98
N PRO A 492 20.09 -11.95 -24.43
CA PRO A 492 21.24 -11.24 -24.98
C PRO A 492 22.42 -11.07 -24.01
N ASP A 493 22.16 -11.12 -22.71
CA ASP A 493 23.17 -10.90 -21.65
C ASP A 493 23.66 -12.21 -21.01
N ILE A 494 23.38 -13.35 -21.63
CA ILE A 494 23.74 -14.67 -21.11
C ILE A 494 25.25 -14.83 -20.83
N GLY A 495 26.09 -14.09 -21.52
CA GLY A 495 27.54 -14.16 -21.35
C GLY A 495 28.01 -14.00 -19.89
N SER A 496 27.38 -13.13 -19.14
CA SER A 496 27.66 -12.89 -17.71
C SER A 496 27.26 -14.05 -16.81
N TYR A 497 26.26 -14.83 -17.20
CA TYR A 497 25.65 -15.89 -16.41
C TYR A 497 26.00 -17.29 -16.91
N PHE A 498 26.65 -17.40 -18.07
CA PHE A 498 26.91 -18.68 -18.75
C PHE A 498 27.70 -19.66 -17.88
N LYS A 499 28.67 -19.17 -17.09
CA LYS A 499 29.47 -19.96 -16.15
C LYS A 499 28.65 -20.67 -15.06
N LEU A 500 27.41 -20.25 -14.84
CA LEU A 500 26.49 -20.86 -13.87
C LEU A 500 25.78 -22.10 -14.43
N ILE A 501 25.90 -22.35 -15.74
CA ILE A 501 25.33 -23.55 -16.36
C ILE A 501 26.19 -24.76 -15.99
N ARG A 502 25.58 -25.69 -15.28
CA ARG A 502 26.20 -26.93 -14.80
C ARG A 502 26.29 -27.96 -15.93
N ASP A 503 27.42 -28.04 -16.60
CA ASP A 503 27.66 -28.95 -17.72
C ASP A 503 27.69 -30.43 -17.28
N ASP A 504 28.02 -30.70 -16.03
CA ASP A 504 28.00 -32.04 -15.42
C ASP A 504 26.58 -32.62 -15.26
N LEU A 505 25.57 -31.77 -15.25
CA LEU A 505 24.16 -32.18 -15.19
C LEU A 505 23.52 -32.36 -16.58
N LEU A 506 24.22 -31.96 -17.65
CA LEU A 506 23.76 -32.10 -19.03
C LEU A 506 24.52 -33.19 -19.77
N SER A 507 23.87 -33.86 -20.73
CA SER A 507 24.59 -34.70 -21.65
C SER A 507 25.44 -33.86 -22.60
N TYR A 508 26.50 -34.45 -23.15
CA TYR A 508 27.40 -33.80 -24.10
C TYR A 508 26.66 -33.02 -25.19
N ASN A 509 25.72 -33.66 -25.91
CA ASN A 509 24.97 -33.02 -26.97
C ASN A 509 24.07 -31.89 -26.49
N LYS A 510 23.45 -32.03 -25.31
CA LYS A 510 22.60 -30.99 -24.72
C LYS A 510 23.39 -29.76 -24.31
N TYR A 511 24.56 -29.95 -23.72
CA TYR A 511 25.42 -28.82 -23.37
C TYR A 511 25.87 -28.04 -24.59
N ILE A 512 26.27 -28.74 -25.68
CA ILE A 512 26.64 -28.10 -26.95
C ILE A 512 25.45 -27.28 -27.52
N GLN A 513 24.24 -27.83 -27.48
CA GLN A 513 23.05 -27.10 -27.94
C GLN A 513 22.87 -25.78 -27.14
N VAL A 514 23.06 -25.81 -25.82
CA VAL A 514 23.00 -24.59 -24.99
C VAL A 514 24.11 -23.61 -25.38
N CYS A 515 25.34 -24.08 -25.61
CA CYS A 515 26.45 -23.25 -26.06
C CYS A 515 26.15 -22.55 -27.39
N MET A 516 25.63 -23.30 -28.35
CA MET A 516 25.26 -22.77 -29.66
C MET A 516 24.14 -21.74 -29.58
N GLN A 517 23.09 -22.04 -28.83
CA GLN A 517 21.99 -21.09 -28.62
C GLN A 517 22.49 -19.77 -27.96
N ALA A 518 23.31 -19.89 -26.94
CA ALA A 518 23.91 -18.73 -26.29
C ALA A 518 24.80 -17.91 -27.24
N ALA A 519 25.60 -18.59 -28.09
CA ALA A 519 26.44 -17.92 -29.09
C ALA A 519 25.61 -17.13 -30.10
N LEU A 520 24.47 -17.67 -30.52
CA LEU A 520 23.55 -17.02 -31.47
C LEU A 520 22.73 -15.87 -30.85
N SER A 521 22.64 -15.77 -29.52
CA SER A 521 21.80 -14.78 -28.85
C SER A 521 22.60 -13.65 -28.18
N ASN A 522 23.87 -13.91 -27.81
CA ASN A 522 24.64 -13.01 -26.98
C ASN A 522 25.17 -11.77 -27.73
N LYS A 523 24.94 -10.60 -27.14
CA LYS A 523 25.43 -9.31 -27.66
C LYS A 523 26.86 -8.96 -27.23
N SER A 524 27.39 -9.61 -26.19
CA SER A 524 28.73 -9.32 -25.68
C SER A 524 29.80 -10.08 -26.46
N ALA A 525 30.83 -9.37 -26.94
CA ALA A 525 32.01 -9.99 -27.50
C ALA A 525 32.77 -10.89 -26.49
N ASP A 526 32.62 -10.61 -25.20
CA ASP A 526 33.29 -11.34 -24.13
C ASP A 526 32.70 -12.73 -23.85
N PHE A 527 31.53 -13.06 -24.43
CA PHE A 527 30.92 -14.37 -24.29
C PHE A 527 31.89 -15.52 -24.58
N LEU A 528 32.71 -15.38 -25.61
CA LEU A 528 33.66 -16.42 -26.02
C LEU A 528 34.74 -16.69 -24.98
N SER A 529 35.00 -15.77 -24.05
CA SER A 529 35.95 -16.00 -22.96
C SER A 529 35.56 -17.17 -22.06
N ASN A 530 34.27 -17.54 -22.03
CA ASN A 530 33.80 -18.70 -21.29
C ASN A 530 34.29 -20.04 -21.87
N PHE A 531 34.73 -20.05 -23.13
CA PHE A 531 35.19 -21.25 -23.88
C PHE A 531 36.68 -21.22 -24.19
N ASN A 532 37.36 -20.13 -23.94
CA ASN A 532 38.78 -19.91 -24.20
C ASN A 532 39.67 -20.62 -23.20
N THR A 533 39.38 -21.87 -22.85
CA THR A 533 40.18 -22.65 -21.90
C THR A 533 40.63 -23.94 -22.58
N ASP A 534 41.89 -24.34 -22.33
CA ASP A 534 42.40 -25.64 -22.76
C ASP A 534 41.50 -26.78 -22.24
N ALA A 535 40.88 -26.61 -21.08
CA ALA A 535 39.97 -27.57 -20.52
C ALA A 535 38.72 -27.76 -21.37
N PHE A 536 38.14 -26.69 -21.92
CA PHE A 536 36.97 -26.78 -22.82
C PHE A 536 37.33 -27.51 -24.10
N GLN A 537 38.39 -27.09 -24.78
CA GLN A 537 38.82 -27.71 -26.04
C GLN A 537 39.23 -29.17 -25.84
N LYS A 538 39.87 -29.50 -24.73
CA LYS A 538 40.25 -30.89 -24.40
C LYS A 538 39.03 -31.77 -24.16
N ARG A 539 37.96 -31.20 -23.60
CA ARG A 539 36.74 -31.96 -23.25
C ARG A 539 35.77 -32.09 -24.43
N TYR A 540 35.60 -31.03 -25.21
CA TYR A 540 34.58 -30.93 -26.27
C TYR A 540 35.15 -30.95 -27.66
N GLY A 541 36.45 -30.77 -27.86
CA GLY A 541 37.14 -30.76 -29.13
C GLY A 541 37.21 -29.36 -29.76
N ARG A 542 38.25 -29.18 -30.59
CA ARG A 542 38.48 -27.90 -31.29
C ARG A 542 37.39 -27.58 -32.30
N GLU A 543 36.86 -28.58 -32.99
CA GLU A 543 35.80 -28.43 -33.98
C GLU A 543 34.52 -27.81 -33.37
N ILE A 544 34.12 -28.28 -32.17
CA ILE A 544 32.97 -27.71 -31.46
C ILE A 544 33.23 -26.26 -31.04
N TYR A 545 34.45 -25.97 -30.56
CA TYR A 545 34.84 -24.60 -30.25
C TYR A 545 34.73 -23.69 -31.48
N GLU A 546 35.21 -24.14 -32.65
CA GLU A 546 35.14 -23.40 -33.92
C GLU A 546 33.68 -23.14 -34.35
N HIS A 547 32.79 -24.13 -34.22
CA HIS A 547 31.35 -23.93 -34.48
C HIS A 547 30.71 -22.88 -33.58
N ILE A 548 31.01 -22.90 -32.27
CA ILE A 548 30.52 -21.89 -31.33
C ILE A 548 31.05 -20.50 -31.69
N CYS A 549 32.33 -20.40 -32.03
CA CYS A 549 32.93 -19.17 -32.49
C CYS A 549 32.28 -18.65 -33.77
N TRP A 550 32.00 -19.51 -34.72
CA TRP A 550 31.33 -19.18 -35.97
C TRP A 550 29.92 -18.63 -35.72
N ALA A 551 29.14 -19.27 -34.83
CA ALA A 551 27.83 -18.80 -34.43
C ALA A 551 27.89 -17.43 -33.73
N ALA A 552 28.83 -17.23 -32.83
CA ALA A 552 29.02 -15.96 -32.10
C ALA A 552 29.40 -14.82 -33.07
N VAL A 553 30.29 -15.04 -34.02
CA VAL A 553 30.72 -14.02 -34.99
C VAL A 553 29.62 -13.67 -35.98
N LEU A 554 28.79 -14.62 -36.39
CA LEU A 554 27.61 -14.36 -37.23
C LEU A 554 26.63 -13.40 -36.55
N HIS A 555 26.52 -13.46 -35.23
CA HIS A 555 25.63 -12.57 -34.48
C HIS A 555 26.30 -11.26 -34.03
N ASN A 556 27.60 -11.34 -33.70
CA ASN A 556 28.39 -10.18 -33.23
C ASN A 556 29.82 -10.25 -33.84
N PRO A 557 30.12 -9.56 -34.94
CA PRO A 557 31.44 -9.58 -35.57
C PRO A 557 32.60 -9.21 -34.67
N ARG A 558 32.37 -8.37 -33.63
CA ARG A 558 33.41 -7.99 -32.65
C ARG A 558 33.91 -9.17 -31.80
N ALA A 559 33.14 -10.27 -31.78
CA ALA A 559 33.55 -11.48 -31.05
C ALA A 559 34.85 -12.10 -31.59
N ILE A 560 35.22 -11.82 -32.83
CA ILE A 560 36.46 -12.34 -33.42
C ILE A 560 37.71 -11.94 -32.63
N GLY A 561 37.71 -10.74 -32.03
CA GLY A 561 38.84 -10.26 -31.21
C GLY A 561 39.04 -11.02 -29.88
N LYS A 562 38.10 -11.87 -29.53
CA LYS A 562 38.14 -12.70 -28.29
C LYS A 562 38.40 -14.18 -28.57
N MET A 563 38.65 -14.54 -29.81
CA MET A 563 38.92 -15.92 -30.22
C MET A 563 40.39 -16.31 -30.08
N ILE A 564 40.63 -17.55 -29.74
CA ILE A 564 41.96 -18.14 -29.81
C ILE A 564 42.18 -18.68 -31.23
N SER A 565 43.09 -18.05 -31.98
CA SER A 565 43.49 -18.49 -33.33
C SER A 565 42.29 -18.69 -34.29
N PRO A 566 41.57 -17.62 -34.67
CA PRO A 566 40.44 -17.73 -35.60
C PRO A 566 40.88 -18.26 -36.97
N THR A 567 40.05 -19.12 -37.55
CA THR A 567 40.31 -19.60 -38.94
C THR A 567 40.11 -18.48 -39.96
N LYS A 568 40.70 -18.63 -41.17
CA LYS A 568 40.51 -17.66 -42.27
C LYS A 568 39.03 -17.48 -42.63
N GLU A 569 38.25 -18.55 -42.55
CA GLU A 569 36.80 -18.52 -42.85
C GLU A 569 36.05 -17.66 -41.84
N ILE A 570 36.30 -17.82 -40.56
CA ILE A 570 35.67 -17.01 -39.51
C ILE A 570 36.09 -15.53 -39.64
N HIS A 571 37.36 -15.28 -39.98
CA HIS A 571 37.87 -13.93 -40.24
C HIS A 571 37.13 -13.25 -41.40
N ASN A 572 36.91 -13.99 -42.50
CA ASN A 572 36.17 -13.51 -43.66
C ASN A 572 34.70 -13.18 -43.37
N ILE A 573 34.06 -13.89 -42.44
CA ILE A 573 32.67 -13.61 -42.03
C ILE A 573 32.62 -12.31 -41.23
N ALA A 574 33.52 -12.12 -40.28
CA ALA A 574 33.59 -10.91 -39.44
C ALA A 574 33.87 -9.63 -40.25
N THR A 575 34.55 -9.74 -41.41
CA THR A 575 34.89 -8.60 -42.29
C THR A 575 33.81 -8.28 -43.30
N LYS A 576 32.85 -9.18 -43.55
CA LYS A 576 31.75 -8.99 -44.55
C LYS A 576 30.46 -8.44 -43.94
N GLN A 577 30.36 -8.40 -42.63
CA GLN A 577 29.28 -7.76 -41.86
C GLN A 577 29.77 -6.44 -41.26
#